data_90576102e2beeaae6a95340b8a90ce0f
#
_entry.id   90576102e2beeaae6a95340b8a90ce0f
#
_cell.length_a   1.000
_cell.length_b   1.000
_cell.length_c   1.000
_cell.angle_alpha   90.00
_cell.angle_beta   90.00
_cell.angle_gamma   90.00
#
_symmetry.space_group_name_H-M   'P 1'
#
loop_
_entity.id
_entity.type
_entity.pdbx_description
1 polymer ?
#
loop_
_entity_poly.entity_id
_entity_poly.type
_entity_poly.pdbx_seq_one_letter_code
_entity_poly.pdbx_strand_id
1 'polypeptide(L)'
;MKKVCVCLVVGLVAMGFSLQSASALPPFNKEWVAKYNTPEKAAFTEAKCNVCHAGESKKMKNEYGKAVGKYLTKAKYNEIKEDEAAAKKYILEGLQKAEADKNAAGQTYGEVLKAGKVPGA
;
A
#
# COMPACT_ATOMS: atom_id res chain seq x y z
N MET A 1 -44.64 16.51 -43.85
CA MET A 1 -43.64 15.46 -43.62
C MET A 1 -42.45 16.08 -42.86
N LYS A 2 -42.41 15.90 -41.58
CA LYS A 2 -41.33 16.43 -40.76
C LYS A 2 -40.28 15.34 -40.56
N LYS A 3 -39.12 15.51 -41.16
CA LYS A 3 -37.98 14.64 -40.95
C LYS A 3 -37.37 14.99 -39.59
N VAL A 4 -37.50 14.10 -38.62
CA VAL A 4 -36.83 14.24 -37.33
C VAL A 4 -35.45 13.67 -37.51
N CYS A 5 -34.43 14.53 -37.52
CA CYS A 5 -33.03 14.14 -37.38
C CYS A 5 -32.79 13.77 -35.93
N VAL A 6 -32.71 12.49 -35.66
CA VAL A 6 -32.19 11.99 -34.39
C VAL A 6 -30.69 12.06 -34.46
N CYS A 7 -30.10 13.08 -33.87
CA CYS A 7 -28.66 13.11 -33.61
C CYS A 7 -28.35 12.13 -32.46
N LEU A 8 -27.84 10.97 -32.83
CA LEU A 8 -27.27 10.02 -31.91
C LEU A 8 -25.92 10.60 -31.43
N VAL A 9 -25.94 11.23 -30.29
CA VAL A 9 -24.71 11.60 -29.59
C VAL A 9 -24.18 10.34 -28.94
N VAL A 10 -23.27 9.69 -29.63
CA VAL A 10 -22.47 8.61 -29.03
C VAL A 10 -21.49 9.26 -28.06
N GLY A 11 -21.88 9.30 -26.81
CA GLY A 11 -20.99 9.70 -25.73
C GLY A 11 -19.88 8.66 -25.59
N LEU A 12 -18.69 9.00 -26.06
CA LEU A 12 -17.48 8.25 -25.80
C LEU A 12 -17.16 8.41 -24.31
N VAL A 13 -17.60 7.47 -23.49
CA VAL A 13 -17.12 7.37 -22.13
C VAL A 13 -15.71 6.85 -22.20
N ALA A 14 -14.73 7.77 -22.21
CA ALA A 14 -13.36 7.42 -21.97
C ALA A 14 -13.24 6.92 -20.53
N MET A 15 -13.35 5.61 -20.34
CA MET A 15 -12.92 4.96 -19.12
C MET A 15 -11.41 5.15 -19.02
N GLY A 16 -11.03 6.24 -18.37
CA GLY A 16 -9.66 6.43 -17.95
C GLY A 16 -9.33 5.35 -16.93
N PHE A 17 -8.74 4.26 -17.38
CA PHE A 17 -8.00 3.36 -16.51
C PHE A 17 -6.81 4.15 -15.97
N SER A 18 -7.03 4.88 -14.88
CA SER A 18 -5.91 5.34 -14.09
C SER A 18 -5.26 4.09 -13.53
N LEU A 19 -4.14 3.71 -14.10
CA LEU A 19 -3.18 2.79 -13.52
C LEU A 19 -2.67 3.47 -12.24
N GLN A 20 -3.48 3.42 -11.20
CA GLN A 20 -3.03 3.78 -9.87
C GLN A 20 -2.10 2.67 -9.44
N SER A 21 -0.81 2.87 -9.68
CA SER A 21 0.23 2.07 -9.05
C SER A 21 -0.14 1.96 -7.57
N ALA A 22 -0.10 0.74 -7.02
CA ALA A 22 -0.42 0.46 -5.63
C ALA A 22 0.53 1.28 -4.74
N SER A 23 0.21 2.54 -4.53
CA SER A 23 0.86 3.38 -3.54
C SER A 23 0.38 2.94 -2.18
N ALA A 24 1.27 2.91 -1.19
CA ALA A 24 0.88 2.67 0.19
C ALA A 24 -0.23 3.66 0.55
N LEU A 25 -1.42 3.14 0.80
CA LEU A 25 -2.53 3.98 1.18
C LEU A 25 -2.28 4.55 2.58
N PRO A 26 -2.72 5.78 2.89
CA PRO A 26 -2.60 6.34 4.24
C PRO A 26 -3.06 5.39 5.36
N PRO A 27 -4.15 4.62 5.22
CA PRO A 27 -4.54 3.63 6.21
C PRO A 27 -3.48 2.54 6.45
N PHE A 28 -2.76 2.11 5.43
CA PHE A 28 -1.69 1.12 5.59
C PHE A 28 -0.54 1.67 6.44
N ASN A 29 -0.15 2.90 6.19
CA ASN A 29 0.89 3.56 6.98
C ASN A 29 0.46 3.77 8.44
N LYS A 30 -0.78 4.15 8.66
CA LYS A 30 -1.35 4.32 10.01
C LYS A 30 -1.26 3.04 10.83
N GLU A 31 -1.70 1.93 10.28
CA GLU A 31 -1.65 0.63 10.95
C GLU A 31 -0.22 0.12 11.11
N TRP A 32 0.65 0.38 10.13
CA TRP A 32 2.07 0.06 10.22
C TRP A 32 2.75 0.79 11.38
N VAL A 33 2.52 2.09 11.48
CA VAL A 33 3.04 2.90 12.59
C VAL A 33 2.51 2.41 13.93
N ALA A 34 1.21 2.13 14.03
CA ALA A 34 0.60 1.62 15.26
C ALA A 34 1.19 0.26 15.68
N LYS A 35 1.54 -0.60 14.72
CA LYS A 35 2.09 -1.93 14.99
C LYS A 35 3.59 -1.90 15.36
N TYR A 36 4.39 -1.10 14.67
CA TYR A 36 5.85 -1.18 14.72
C TYR A 36 6.53 0.02 15.38
N ASN A 37 5.90 1.19 15.37
CA ASN A 37 6.51 2.39 15.91
C ASN A 37 6.42 2.42 17.42
N THR A 38 7.50 2.04 18.07
CA THR A 38 7.67 2.20 19.51
C THR A 38 8.61 3.39 19.78
N PRO A 39 8.55 4.01 21.00
CA PRO A 39 9.45 5.11 21.37
C PRO A 39 10.94 4.78 21.17
N GLU A 40 11.29 3.50 21.25
CA GLU A 40 12.68 3.02 21.11
C GLU A 40 13.14 2.91 19.66
N LYS A 41 12.22 3.07 18.70
CA LYS A 41 12.48 2.91 17.26
C LYS A 41 12.32 4.22 16.49
N ALA A 42 13.06 5.25 16.90
CA ALA A 42 13.01 6.58 16.29
C ALA A 42 13.23 6.58 14.77
N ALA A 43 14.04 5.64 14.25
CA ALA A 43 14.27 5.49 12.82
C ALA A 43 12.99 5.28 12.01
N PHE A 44 11.98 4.64 12.58
CA PHE A 44 10.69 4.42 11.90
C PHE A 44 9.89 5.72 11.77
N THR A 45 9.97 6.59 12.77
CA THR A 45 9.32 7.90 12.73
C THR A 45 9.97 8.80 11.68
N GLU A 46 11.28 8.77 11.57
CA GLU A 46 12.03 9.57 10.58
C GLU A 46 11.82 9.06 9.16
N ALA A 47 11.77 7.74 8.98
CA ALA A 47 11.60 7.13 7.66
C ALA A 47 10.22 7.40 7.04
N LYS A 48 9.16 7.54 7.85
CA LYS A 48 7.80 7.81 7.36
C LYS A 48 7.41 6.92 6.17
N CYS A 49 7.07 7.53 5.04
CA CYS A 49 6.71 6.82 3.81
C CYS A 49 7.89 6.03 3.19
N ASN A 50 9.13 6.38 3.53
CA ASN A 50 10.33 5.72 3.00
C ASN A 50 10.54 4.31 3.57
N VAL A 51 9.77 3.90 4.55
CA VAL A 51 9.75 2.50 5.00
C VAL A 51 9.39 1.56 3.85
N CYS A 52 8.45 1.95 3.00
CA CYS A 52 7.96 1.16 1.86
C CYS A 52 8.34 1.73 0.49
N HIS A 53 8.71 3.01 0.42
CA HIS A 53 9.00 3.72 -0.83
C HIS A 53 10.48 4.05 -0.94
N ALA A 54 11.01 3.97 -2.17
CA ALA A 54 12.39 4.35 -2.47
C ALA A 54 12.44 5.83 -2.89
N GLY A 55 13.34 6.59 -2.25
CA GLY A 55 13.59 7.98 -2.59
C GLY A 55 12.38 8.90 -2.37
N GLU A 56 12.33 9.99 -3.10
CA GLU A 56 11.29 11.02 -2.98
C GLU A 56 9.96 10.65 -3.67
N SER A 57 9.99 9.67 -4.57
CA SER A 57 8.82 9.27 -5.34
C SER A 57 8.01 8.18 -4.65
N LYS A 58 6.78 8.50 -4.28
CA LYS A 58 5.80 7.51 -3.76
C LYS A 58 5.38 6.47 -4.79
N LYS A 59 5.76 6.62 -6.06
CA LYS A 59 5.50 5.65 -7.13
C LYS A 59 6.49 4.49 -7.11
N MET A 60 7.69 4.71 -6.54
CA MET A 60 8.71 3.68 -6.42
C MET A 60 8.63 3.02 -5.05
N LYS A 61 8.54 1.70 -5.05
CA LYS A 61 8.57 0.89 -3.83
C LYS A 61 9.97 0.32 -3.64
N ASN A 62 10.43 0.29 -2.40
CA ASN A 62 11.59 -0.49 -2.04
C ASN A 62 11.22 -1.99 -1.93
N GLU A 63 12.17 -2.86 -1.68
CA GLU A 63 11.93 -4.31 -1.60
C GLU A 63 10.91 -4.70 -0.52
N TYR A 64 10.92 -4.02 0.62
CA TYR A 64 9.90 -4.23 1.65
C TYR A 64 8.50 -3.78 1.18
N GLY A 65 8.41 -2.64 0.54
CA GLY A 65 7.15 -2.15 -0.04
C GLY A 65 6.58 -3.10 -1.10
N LYS A 66 7.44 -3.74 -1.87
CA LYS A 66 7.05 -4.80 -2.81
C LYS A 66 6.54 -6.04 -2.08
N ALA A 67 7.20 -6.46 -1.01
CA ALA A 67 6.76 -7.60 -0.19
C ALA A 67 5.39 -7.33 0.44
N VAL A 68 5.18 -6.16 1.03
CA VAL A 68 3.87 -5.74 1.56
C VAL A 68 2.81 -5.72 0.46
N GLY A 69 3.15 -5.23 -0.72
CA GLY A 69 2.26 -5.15 -1.88
C GLY A 69 1.77 -6.49 -2.43
N LYS A 70 2.43 -7.60 -2.09
CA LYS A 70 1.94 -8.95 -2.41
C LYS A 70 0.68 -9.30 -1.63
N TYR A 71 0.57 -8.81 -0.42
CA TYR A 71 -0.50 -9.16 0.54
C TYR A 71 -1.53 -8.06 0.71
N LEU A 72 -1.12 -6.79 0.52
CA LEU A 72 -1.98 -5.62 0.69
C LEU A 72 -2.16 -4.89 -0.65
N THR A 73 -3.35 -4.99 -1.20
CA THR A 73 -3.71 -4.33 -2.46
C THR A 73 -4.81 -3.29 -2.23
N LYS A 74 -4.76 -2.21 -2.99
CA LYS A 74 -5.80 -1.18 -2.97
C LYS A 74 -7.16 -1.72 -3.36
N ALA A 75 -7.20 -2.63 -4.35
CA ALA A 75 -8.45 -3.21 -4.82
C ALA A 75 -9.16 -3.96 -3.68
N LYS A 76 -8.46 -4.84 -2.98
CA LYS A 76 -9.03 -5.59 -1.86
C LYS A 76 -9.41 -4.70 -0.68
N TYR A 77 -8.57 -3.70 -0.38
CA TYR A 77 -8.89 -2.73 0.66
C TYR A 77 -10.17 -1.96 0.35
N ASN A 78 -10.37 -1.52 -0.89
CA ASN A 78 -11.56 -0.79 -1.30
C ASN A 78 -12.86 -1.60 -1.17
N GLU A 79 -12.79 -2.93 -1.27
CA GLU A 79 -13.95 -3.81 -1.08
C GLU A 79 -14.42 -3.86 0.38
N ILE A 80 -13.52 -3.67 1.33
CA ILE A 80 -13.76 -3.87 2.77
C ILE A 80 -13.62 -2.61 3.62
N LYS A 81 -13.22 -1.48 3.04
CA LYS A 81 -12.93 -0.23 3.77
C LYS A 81 -14.09 0.35 4.56
N GLU A 82 -15.32 0.01 4.20
CA GLU A 82 -16.52 0.46 4.92
C GLU A 82 -16.69 -0.26 6.28
N ASP A 83 -16.08 -1.42 6.43
CA ASP A 83 -15.97 -2.13 7.71
C ASP A 83 -14.57 -1.89 8.30
N GLU A 84 -14.46 -0.97 9.23
CA GLU A 84 -13.16 -0.60 9.84
C GLU A 84 -12.47 -1.79 10.52
N ALA A 85 -13.21 -2.67 11.17
CA ALA A 85 -12.65 -3.85 11.83
C ALA A 85 -12.09 -4.84 10.81
N ALA A 86 -12.81 -5.10 9.72
CA ALA A 86 -12.35 -5.96 8.63
C ALA A 86 -11.14 -5.35 7.91
N ALA A 87 -11.17 -4.04 7.64
CA ALA A 87 -10.07 -3.33 7.00
C ALA A 87 -8.80 -3.37 7.85
N LYS A 88 -8.91 -3.10 9.15
CA LYS A 88 -7.78 -3.19 10.08
C LYS A 88 -7.20 -4.60 10.17
N LYS A 89 -8.05 -5.60 10.30
CA LYS A 89 -7.65 -7.01 10.31
C LYS A 89 -6.89 -7.38 9.04
N TYR A 90 -7.41 -7.00 7.89
CA TYR A 90 -6.76 -7.25 6.60
C TYR A 90 -5.37 -6.64 6.53
N ILE A 91 -5.22 -5.39 6.95
CA ILE A 91 -3.92 -4.69 6.96
C ILE A 91 -2.94 -5.40 7.90
N LEU A 92 -3.33 -5.72 9.11
CA LEU A 92 -2.46 -6.37 10.09
C LEU A 92 -2.03 -7.77 9.65
N GLU A 93 -2.93 -8.56 9.08
CA GLU A 93 -2.61 -9.88 8.53
C GLU A 93 -1.63 -9.78 7.35
N GLY A 94 -1.83 -8.81 6.45
CA GLY A 94 -0.92 -8.57 5.33
C GLY A 94 0.47 -8.16 5.78
N LEU A 95 0.58 -7.28 6.77
CA LEU A 95 1.86 -6.90 7.36
C LEU A 95 2.56 -8.08 8.04
N GLN A 96 1.82 -8.90 8.75
CA GLN A 96 2.36 -10.11 9.39
C GLN A 96 2.88 -11.12 8.37
N LYS A 97 2.19 -11.31 7.26
CA LYS A 97 2.66 -12.17 6.16
C LYS A 97 3.94 -11.63 5.54
N ALA A 98 4.02 -10.31 5.36
CA ALA A 98 5.24 -9.68 4.83
C ALA A 98 6.45 -9.83 5.78
N GLU A 99 6.23 -9.96 7.08
CA GLU A 99 7.31 -10.24 8.04
C GLU A 99 8.05 -11.55 7.77
N ALA A 100 7.37 -12.53 7.19
CA ALA A 100 7.96 -13.83 6.85
C ALA A 100 8.78 -13.80 5.56
N ASP A 101 8.60 -12.79 4.71
CA ASP A 101 9.38 -12.62 3.50
C ASP A 101 10.82 -12.22 3.86
N LYS A 102 11.76 -12.60 3.00
CA LYS A 102 13.19 -12.34 3.19
C LYS A 102 13.68 -11.21 2.29
N ASN A 103 14.61 -10.44 2.83
CA ASN A 103 15.36 -9.46 2.05
C ASN A 103 16.51 -10.14 1.24
N ALA A 104 17.24 -9.35 0.47
CA ALA A 104 18.37 -9.84 -0.33
C ALA A 104 19.50 -10.46 0.52
N ALA A 105 19.64 -10.09 1.79
CA ALA A 105 20.60 -10.64 2.72
C ALA A 105 20.14 -11.97 3.37
N GLY A 106 18.93 -12.44 3.06
CA GLY A 106 18.37 -13.67 3.60
C GLY A 106 17.73 -13.54 4.98
N GLN A 107 17.66 -12.33 5.54
CA GLN A 107 16.96 -12.04 6.77
C GLN A 107 15.47 -11.83 6.51
N THR A 108 14.62 -12.28 7.41
CA THR A 108 13.20 -11.94 7.33
C THR A 108 12.97 -10.46 7.67
N TYR A 109 11.95 -9.86 7.07
CA TYR A 109 11.59 -8.49 7.43
C TYR A 109 11.16 -8.36 8.88
N GLY A 110 10.58 -9.42 9.46
CA GLY A 110 10.26 -9.47 10.89
C GLY A 110 11.50 -9.32 11.78
N GLU A 111 12.61 -9.97 11.42
CA GLU A 111 13.89 -9.84 12.14
C GLU A 111 14.47 -8.42 12.04
N VAL A 112 14.41 -7.83 10.86
CA VAL A 112 14.85 -6.45 10.61
C VAL A 112 14.03 -5.46 11.43
N LEU A 113 12.71 -5.61 11.47
CA LEU A 113 11.79 -4.76 12.24
C LEU A 113 12.03 -4.90 13.75
N LYS A 114 12.23 -6.12 14.25
CA LYS A 114 12.55 -6.36 15.68
C LYS A 114 13.86 -5.71 16.09
N ALA A 115 14.84 -5.69 15.20
CA ALA A 115 16.12 -5.00 15.43
C ALA A 115 16.01 -3.48 15.40
N GLY A 116 14.83 -2.89 15.13
CA GLY A 116 14.61 -1.46 15.04
C GLY A 116 15.18 -0.83 13.78
N LYS A 117 15.52 -1.62 12.78
CA LYS A 117 16.02 -1.15 11.49
C LYS A 117 14.87 -0.92 10.51
N VAL A 118 15.04 0.10 9.67
CA VAL A 118 14.08 0.38 8.59
C VAL A 118 14.20 -0.72 7.52
N PRO A 119 13.14 -1.49 7.27
CA PRO A 119 13.19 -2.51 6.24
C PRO A 119 13.29 -1.87 4.86
N GLY A 120 14.10 -2.42 3.99
CA GLY A 120 14.30 -1.91 2.64
C GLY A 120 15.23 -0.69 2.53
N ALA A 121 15.86 -0.30 3.63
CA ALA A 121 16.92 0.71 3.62
C ALA A 121 18.23 0.13 3.10
#